data_153f20a06c539ed79e3e0a6dbc4519e4
#
_entry.id   153f20a06c539ed79e3e0a6dbc4519e4
#
_cell.length_a   1.000
_cell.length_b   1.000
_cell.length_c   1.000
_cell.angle_alpha   90.00
_cell.angle_beta   90.00
_cell.angle_gamma   90.00
#
_symmetry.space_group_name_H-M   'P 1'
#
loop_
_entity.id
_entity.type
_entity.pdbx_description
1 polymer ?
#
loop_
_entity_poly.entity_id
_entity_poly.type
_entity_poly.pdbx_seq_one_letter_code
_entity_poly.pdbx_strand_id
1 'polypeptide(L)'
;EFALVPQSVSFLDPLIKVEAQVRGPKPDMAKIEAQKEIFKRFQLDEKTEKLYPFQLSGGMARRVLVSTAVLSGAEVIIADEPTPGLDLDMAMEALKVFRELADEGKAVILITHDIDLAFHMADRIAVFYAGTTVEMAEAEDFRQGEHALRHPYSKALWRALPQNGFEPISGFQPYAKYLPKGCLFSPRCPYKTEKCEEKIPMREVRGGYVRCIHAD
;
A
#
# COMPACT_ATOMS: atom_id res chain seq x y z
N GLU A 1 -6.37 17.61 4.85
CA GLU A 1 -5.37 17.58 3.76
C GLU A 1 -4.83 16.17 3.59
N PHE A 2 -4.38 15.82 2.36
CA PHE A 2 -3.75 14.52 2.08
C PHE A 2 -2.44 14.71 1.32
N ALA A 3 -1.51 13.78 1.52
CA ALA A 3 -0.25 13.65 0.78
C ALA A 3 -0.19 12.32 0.06
N LEU A 4 0.43 12.31 -1.11
CA LEU A 4 0.62 11.12 -1.94
C LEU A 4 2.12 10.83 -2.08
N VAL A 5 2.51 9.59 -1.81
CA VAL A 5 3.78 9.02 -2.26
C VAL A 5 3.47 8.19 -3.51
N PRO A 6 3.71 8.72 -4.71
CA PRO A 6 3.37 8.03 -5.95
C PRO A 6 4.36 6.91 -6.27
N GLN A 7 3.92 5.92 -7.05
CA GLN A 7 4.77 4.83 -7.51
C GLN A 7 5.97 5.31 -8.34
N SER A 8 5.79 6.36 -9.16
CA SER A 8 6.85 6.88 -10.02
C SER A 8 7.62 8.02 -9.37
N VAL A 9 8.94 7.97 -9.45
CA VAL A 9 9.82 9.07 -9.02
C VAL A 9 9.77 10.28 -9.97
N SER A 10 9.14 10.15 -11.13
CA SER A 10 8.94 11.27 -12.09
C SER A 10 8.01 12.37 -11.58
N PHE A 11 7.37 12.17 -10.43
CA PHE A 11 6.60 13.22 -9.76
C PHE A 11 7.48 14.29 -9.09
N LEU A 12 8.77 14.03 -8.91
CA LEU A 12 9.71 15.11 -8.54
C LEU A 12 9.93 16.02 -9.74
N ASP A 13 9.73 17.33 -9.56
CA ASP A 13 9.98 18.31 -10.61
C ASP A 13 11.50 18.37 -10.92
N PRO A 14 11.93 18.03 -12.14
CA PRO A 14 13.35 17.95 -12.47
C PRO A 14 14.08 19.31 -12.41
N LEU A 15 13.36 20.42 -12.44
CA LEU A 15 13.90 21.77 -12.46
C LEU A 15 13.94 22.43 -11.07
N ILE A 16 13.38 21.79 -10.04
CA ILE A 16 13.34 22.30 -8.68
C ILE A 16 14.27 21.46 -7.80
N LYS A 17 15.12 22.11 -7.01
CA LYS A 17 16.00 21.43 -6.07
C LYS A 17 15.22 20.64 -5.03
N VAL A 18 15.81 19.55 -4.56
CA VAL A 18 15.23 18.65 -3.56
C VAL A 18 14.77 19.40 -2.32
N GLU A 19 15.58 20.30 -1.77
CA GLU A 19 15.21 21.09 -0.57
C GLU A 19 13.91 21.87 -0.74
N ALA A 20 13.72 22.51 -1.90
CA ALA A 20 12.55 23.32 -2.15
C ALA A 20 11.28 22.46 -2.33
N GLN A 21 11.42 21.24 -2.89
CA GLN A 21 10.31 20.30 -3.03
C GLN A 21 9.90 19.71 -1.69
N VAL A 22 10.86 19.38 -0.83
CA VAL A 22 10.61 18.74 0.48
C VAL A 22 10.06 19.76 1.50
N ARG A 23 10.65 20.95 1.57
CA ARG A 23 10.28 22.00 2.52
C ARG A 23 9.07 22.83 2.11
N GLY A 24 8.80 22.86 0.81
CA GLY A 24 7.84 23.79 0.22
C GLY A 24 8.39 25.21 0.07
N PRO A 25 7.58 26.14 -0.44
CA PRO A 25 8.05 27.42 -0.98
C PRO A 25 8.51 28.45 0.09
N LYS A 26 8.11 28.30 1.35
CA LYS A 26 8.47 29.20 2.46
C LYS A 26 8.70 28.38 3.72
N PRO A 27 9.84 27.68 3.83
CA PRO A 27 10.12 26.88 5.01
C PRO A 27 10.46 27.77 6.21
N ASP A 28 9.92 27.43 7.36
CA ASP A 28 10.37 27.90 8.66
C ASP A 28 11.54 27.04 9.19
N MET A 29 12.12 27.44 10.31
CA MET A 29 13.24 26.70 10.91
C MET A 29 12.83 25.30 11.33
N ALA A 30 11.59 25.07 11.78
CA ALA A 30 11.10 23.76 12.19
C ALA A 30 11.07 22.78 11.00
N LYS A 31 10.62 23.23 9.82
CA LYS A 31 10.65 22.41 8.59
C LYS A 31 12.08 22.10 8.12
N ILE A 32 13.00 23.02 8.30
CA ILE A 32 14.41 22.79 7.97
C ILE A 32 15.01 21.72 8.86
N GLU A 33 14.78 21.79 10.16
CA GLU A 33 15.25 20.78 11.12
C GLU A 33 14.59 19.42 10.88
N ALA A 34 13.27 19.37 10.68
CA ALA A 34 12.55 18.16 10.38
C ALA A 34 13.07 17.47 9.10
N GLN A 35 13.42 18.26 8.05
CA GLN A 35 14.05 17.69 6.86
C GLN A 35 15.39 17.05 7.15
N LYS A 36 16.26 17.71 7.94
CA LYS A 36 17.57 17.15 8.29
C LYS A 36 17.43 15.83 9.01
N GLU A 37 16.48 15.76 9.96
CA GLU A 37 16.22 14.56 10.72
C GLU A 37 15.73 13.41 9.84
N ILE A 38 14.72 13.65 8.98
CA ILE A 38 14.21 12.59 8.09
C ILE A 38 15.25 12.17 7.04
N PHE A 39 16.08 13.09 6.53
CA PHE A 39 17.17 12.76 5.63
C PHE A 39 18.21 11.87 6.31
N LYS A 40 18.55 12.17 7.57
CA LYS A 40 19.45 11.31 8.37
C LYS A 40 18.86 9.90 8.56
N ARG A 41 17.58 9.78 8.89
CA ARG A 41 16.88 8.49 9.01
C ARG A 41 16.94 7.70 7.70
N PHE A 42 16.71 8.36 6.59
CA PHE A 42 16.76 7.75 5.26
C PHE A 42 18.16 7.67 4.64
N GLN A 43 19.22 7.91 5.42
CA GLN A 43 20.61 7.86 4.96
C GLN A 43 20.83 8.70 3.68
N LEU A 44 20.19 9.86 3.60
CA LEU A 44 20.43 10.83 2.55
C LEU A 44 21.51 11.82 3.04
N ASP A 45 22.57 11.97 2.24
CA ASP A 45 23.64 12.96 2.52
C ASP A 45 23.05 14.37 2.54
N GLU A 46 23.56 15.26 3.40
CA GLU A 46 23.15 16.66 3.46
C GLU A 46 23.28 17.37 2.11
N LYS A 47 24.23 16.96 1.28
CA LYS A 47 24.39 17.49 -0.07
C LYS A 47 23.20 17.19 -0.98
N THR A 48 22.42 16.14 -0.67
CA THR A 48 21.25 15.74 -1.44
C THR A 48 20.22 16.85 -1.54
N GLU A 49 20.09 17.68 -0.52
CA GLU A 49 19.13 18.80 -0.51
C GLU A 49 19.36 19.80 -1.65
N LYS A 50 20.62 19.97 -2.08
CA LYS A 50 21.04 20.92 -3.13
C LYS A 50 21.01 20.34 -4.54
N LEU A 51 20.78 19.03 -4.67
CA LEU A 51 20.69 18.33 -5.94
C LEU A 51 19.35 18.57 -6.62
N TYR A 52 19.33 18.35 -7.93
CA TYR A 52 18.11 18.22 -8.73
C TYR A 52 17.72 16.74 -8.84
N PRO A 53 16.44 16.42 -9.05
CA PRO A 53 15.98 15.03 -9.14
C PRO A 53 16.74 14.16 -10.15
N PHE A 54 17.12 14.70 -11.30
CA PHE A 54 17.89 13.96 -12.31
C PHE A 54 19.32 13.59 -11.87
N GLN A 55 19.81 14.15 -10.77
CA GLN A 55 21.12 13.83 -10.19
C GLN A 55 21.02 12.72 -9.11
N LEU A 56 19.80 12.29 -8.78
CA LEU A 56 19.55 11.27 -7.76
C LEU A 56 19.57 9.87 -8.36
N SER A 57 20.02 8.88 -7.59
CA SER A 57 19.72 7.49 -7.90
C SER A 57 18.22 7.21 -7.67
N GLY A 58 17.69 6.11 -8.25
CA GLY A 58 16.29 5.75 -8.07
C GLY A 58 15.90 5.58 -6.60
N GLY A 59 16.76 4.93 -5.79
CA GLY A 59 16.55 4.79 -4.35
C GLY A 59 16.59 6.12 -3.60
N MET A 60 17.50 7.04 -3.95
CA MET A 60 17.52 8.38 -3.36
C MET A 60 16.25 9.16 -3.70
N ALA A 61 15.82 9.14 -4.97
CA ALA A 61 14.60 9.82 -5.39
C ALA A 61 13.36 9.27 -4.67
N ARG A 62 13.28 7.96 -4.46
CA ARG A 62 12.20 7.32 -3.69
C ARG A 62 12.19 7.82 -2.25
N ARG A 63 13.33 7.83 -1.56
CA ARG A 63 13.47 8.33 -0.19
C ARG A 63 13.11 9.82 -0.08
N VAL A 64 13.46 10.62 -1.07
CA VAL A 64 13.05 12.04 -1.15
C VAL A 64 11.53 12.16 -1.28
N LEU A 65 10.87 11.36 -2.13
CA LEU A 65 9.40 11.37 -2.26
C LEU A 65 8.71 11.00 -0.95
N VAL A 66 9.18 9.96 -0.27
CA VAL A 66 8.66 9.59 1.06
C VAL A 66 8.85 10.75 2.05
N SER A 67 10.04 11.37 2.07
CA SER A 67 10.33 12.52 2.92
C SER A 67 9.36 13.69 2.67
N THR A 68 9.03 13.95 1.40
CA THR A 68 8.09 15.02 1.04
C THR A 68 6.70 14.78 1.61
N ALA A 69 6.20 13.55 1.53
CA ALA A 69 4.90 13.19 2.08
C ALA A 69 4.87 13.24 3.62
N VAL A 70 5.91 12.72 4.26
CA VAL A 70 6.05 12.73 5.74
C VAL A 70 6.06 14.16 6.28
N LEU A 71 6.79 15.05 5.62
CA LEU A 71 6.96 16.45 6.05
C LEU A 71 5.85 17.39 5.57
N SER A 72 4.88 16.88 4.81
CA SER A 72 3.76 17.69 4.30
C SER A 72 2.84 18.21 5.40
N GLY A 73 2.83 17.56 6.57
CA GLY A 73 1.88 17.85 7.64
C GLY A 73 0.46 17.33 7.38
N ALA A 74 0.27 16.54 6.33
CA ALA A 74 -1.05 15.99 5.97
C ALA A 74 -1.59 15.03 7.04
N GLU A 75 -2.91 15.01 7.20
CA GLU A 75 -3.62 14.10 8.11
C GLU A 75 -3.83 12.71 7.49
N VAL A 76 -3.84 12.65 6.16
CA VAL A 76 -4.00 11.41 5.40
C VAL A 76 -2.82 11.25 4.44
N ILE A 77 -2.12 10.14 4.54
CA ILE A 77 -1.00 9.79 3.67
C ILE A 77 -1.40 8.56 2.84
N ILE A 78 -1.26 8.67 1.53
CA ILE A 78 -1.48 7.58 0.58
C ILE A 78 -0.12 7.22 0.00
N ALA A 79 0.35 6.01 0.25
CA ALA A 79 1.62 5.51 -0.26
C ALA A 79 1.37 4.37 -1.27
N ASP A 80 1.63 4.66 -2.54
CA ASP A 80 1.46 3.73 -3.64
C ASP A 80 2.80 3.08 -3.98
N GLU A 81 2.95 1.80 -3.61
CA GLU A 81 4.17 1.02 -3.77
C GLU A 81 5.42 1.79 -3.29
N PRO A 82 5.50 2.18 -2.00
CA PRO A 82 6.58 3.07 -1.54
C PRO A 82 7.95 2.40 -1.44
N THR A 83 8.04 1.08 -1.43
CA THR A 83 9.25 0.31 -1.17
C THR A 83 10.04 -0.18 -2.39
N PRO A 84 9.47 -0.41 -3.60
CA PRO A 84 10.24 -0.84 -4.75
C PRO A 84 11.42 0.09 -5.08
N GLY A 85 12.57 -0.52 -5.34
CA GLY A 85 13.82 0.20 -5.62
C GLY A 85 14.58 0.68 -4.38
N LEU A 86 14.10 0.37 -3.19
CA LEU A 86 14.85 0.47 -1.94
C LEU A 86 15.49 -0.88 -1.60
N ASP A 87 16.65 -0.86 -0.93
CA ASP A 87 17.16 -2.03 -0.25
C ASP A 87 16.27 -2.37 0.98
N LEU A 88 16.45 -3.56 1.53
CA LEU A 88 15.60 -4.05 2.61
C LEU A 88 15.60 -3.12 3.83
N ASP A 89 16.77 -2.62 4.23
CA ASP A 89 16.89 -1.76 5.41
C ASP A 89 16.14 -0.43 5.21
N MET A 90 16.26 0.17 4.03
CA MET A 90 15.57 1.41 3.70
C MET A 90 14.06 1.20 3.50
N ALA A 91 13.65 0.07 2.95
CA ALA A 91 12.24 -0.28 2.86
C ALA A 91 11.62 -0.41 4.26
N MET A 92 12.27 -1.11 5.16
CA MET A 92 11.82 -1.27 6.55
C MET A 92 11.79 0.07 7.29
N GLU A 93 12.77 0.95 7.08
CA GLU A 93 12.77 2.28 7.71
C GLU A 93 11.61 3.16 7.18
N ALA A 94 11.34 3.14 5.88
CA ALA A 94 10.20 3.86 5.31
C ALA A 94 8.86 3.38 5.90
N LEU A 95 8.70 2.08 6.06
CA LEU A 95 7.50 1.50 6.65
C LEU A 95 7.35 1.84 8.13
N LYS A 96 8.46 1.81 8.88
CA LYS A 96 8.48 2.23 10.28
C LYS A 96 8.03 3.68 10.42
N VAL A 97 8.48 4.57 9.55
CA VAL A 97 8.03 5.97 9.54
C VAL A 97 6.52 6.06 9.29
N PHE A 98 5.97 5.29 8.35
CA PHE A 98 4.53 5.26 8.13
C PHE A 98 3.76 4.71 9.33
N ARG A 99 4.29 3.71 10.03
CA ARG A 99 3.68 3.19 11.27
C ARG A 99 3.68 4.25 12.38
N GLU A 100 4.79 4.93 12.60
CA GLU A 100 4.90 6.01 13.59
C GLU A 100 3.88 7.13 13.30
N LEU A 101 3.70 7.53 12.04
CA LEU A 101 2.70 8.52 11.66
C LEU A 101 1.27 8.05 11.96
N ALA A 102 0.99 6.76 11.76
CA ALA A 102 -0.31 6.19 12.13
C ALA A 102 -0.51 6.15 13.65
N ASP A 103 0.52 5.81 14.41
CA ASP A 103 0.50 5.82 15.88
C ASP A 103 0.34 7.24 16.45
N GLU A 104 0.80 8.25 15.74
CA GLU A 104 0.55 9.68 16.03
C GLU A 104 -0.88 10.15 15.68
N GLY A 105 -1.72 9.26 15.14
CA GLY A 105 -3.12 9.53 14.83
C GLY A 105 -3.39 9.97 13.39
N LYS A 106 -2.41 9.88 12.49
CA LYS A 106 -2.63 10.11 11.06
C LYS A 106 -3.23 8.89 10.39
N ALA A 107 -4.03 9.09 9.35
CA ALA A 107 -4.51 7.99 8.52
C ALA A 107 -3.47 7.66 7.44
N VAL A 108 -2.98 6.42 7.41
CA VAL A 108 -2.04 5.94 6.40
C VAL A 108 -2.70 4.86 5.55
N ILE A 109 -2.75 5.07 4.24
CA ILE A 109 -3.20 4.09 3.26
C ILE A 109 -1.98 3.61 2.48
N LEU A 110 -1.61 2.35 2.69
CA LEU A 110 -0.52 1.70 1.97
C LEU A 110 -1.08 0.81 0.87
N ILE A 111 -0.72 1.08 -0.37
CA ILE A 111 -1.04 0.23 -1.52
C ILE A 111 0.20 -0.59 -1.83
N THR A 112 0.09 -1.90 -1.78
CA THR A 112 1.21 -2.81 -2.04
C THR A 112 0.74 -4.16 -2.55
N HIS A 113 1.59 -4.83 -3.31
CA HIS A 113 1.44 -6.24 -3.67
C HIS A 113 2.22 -7.17 -2.72
N ASP A 114 3.00 -6.61 -1.81
CA ASP A 114 3.70 -7.37 -0.78
C ASP A 114 2.75 -7.67 0.39
N ILE A 115 2.25 -8.89 0.41
CA ILE A 115 1.24 -9.34 1.37
C ILE A 115 1.85 -9.50 2.75
N ASP A 116 3.08 -10.01 2.85
CA ASP A 116 3.77 -10.20 4.13
C ASP A 116 3.98 -8.85 4.83
N LEU A 117 4.37 -7.86 4.04
CA LEU A 117 4.52 -6.51 4.51
C LEU A 117 3.18 -5.94 5.03
N ALA A 118 2.09 -6.14 4.29
CA ALA A 118 0.77 -5.70 4.71
C ALA A 118 0.35 -6.35 6.04
N PHE A 119 0.61 -7.64 6.24
CA PHE A 119 0.27 -8.35 7.47
C PHE A 119 0.99 -7.81 8.71
N HIS A 120 2.22 -7.34 8.55
CA HIS A 120 3.03 -6.85 9.67
C HIS A 120 2.78 -5.38 9.99
N MET A 121 2.40 -4.58 9.00
CA MET A 121 2.37 -3.13 9.13
C MET A 121 0.96 -2.55 9.30
N ALA A 122 -0.06 -3.20 8.73
CA ALA A 122 -1.41 -2.65 8.71
C ALA A 122 -2.20 -3.04 9.97
N ASP A 123 -3.16 -2.17 10.34
CA ASP A 123 -4.22 -2.50 11.28
C ASP A 123 -5.35 -3.24 10.54
N ARG A 124 -5.69 -2.77 9.33
CA ARG A 124 -6.73 -3.33 8.48
C ARG A 124 -6.23 -3.54 7.06
N ILE A 125 -6.71 -4.61 6.43
CA ILE A 125 -6.34 -4.97 5.06
C ILE A 125 -7.59 -5.02 4.19
N ALA A 126 -7.52 -4.33 3.04
CA ALA A 126 -8.52 -4.39 1.98
C ALA A 126 -7.94 -5.16 0.79
N VAL A 127 -8.51 -6.31 0.47
CA VAL A 127 -8.09 -7.14 -0.67
C VAL A 127 -8.83 -6.70 -1.92
N PHE A 128 -8.06 -6.33 -2.95
CA PHE A 128 -8.57 -5.92 -4.25
C PHE A 128 -8.47 -7.05 -5.27
N TYR A 129 -9.50 -7.20 -6.09
CA TYR A 129 -9.50 -8.08 -7.24
C TYR A 129 -10.24 -7.45 -8.41
N ALA A 130 -9.60 -7.39 -9.57
CA ALA A 130 -10.18 -6.84 -10.82
C ALA A 130 -10.87 -5.46 -10.63
N GLY A 131 -10.23 -4.55 -9.86
CA GLY A 131 -10.73 -3.19 -9.65
C GLY A 131 -11.81 -3.04 -8.58
N THR A 132 -12.08 -4.08 -7.78
CA THR A 132 -13.03 -3.98 -6.66
C THR A 132 -12.48 -4.57 -5.37
N THR A 133 -12.91 -4.04 -4.24
CA THR A 133 -12.64 -4.64 -2.92
C THR A 133 -13.51 -5.88 -2.73
N VAL A 134 -12.88 -7.02 -2.48
CA VAL A 134 -13.57 -8.30 -2.25
C VAL A 134 -13.67 -8.66 -0.78
N GLU A 135 -12.71 -8.24 0.03
CA GLU A 135 -12.71 -8.42 1.49
C GLU A 135 -12.01 -7.25 2.16
N MET A 136 -12.47 -6.87 3.34
CA MET A 136 -11.81 -5.93 4.25
C MET A 136 -11.90 -6.50 5.66
N ALA A 137 -10.76 -6.68 6.30
CA ALA A 137 -10.66 -7.31 7.60
C ALA A 137 -9.51 -6.73 8.43
N GLU A 138 -9.49 -7.03 9.72
CA GLU A 138 -8.33 -6.74 10.56
C GLU A 138 -7.12 -7.54 10.06
N ALA A 139 -5.93 -6.96 10.16
CA ALA A 139 -4.70 -7.66 9.76
C ALA A 139 -4.48 -8.94 10.57
N GLU A 140 -5.00 -8.99 11.80
CA GLU A 140 -4.97 -10.17 12.65
C GLU A 140 -5.69 -11.37 12.02
N ASP A 141 -6.80 -11.19 11.30
CA ASP A 141 -7.49 -12.27 10.60
C ASP A 141 -6.57 -12.95 9.56
N PHE A 142 -5.73 -12.16 8.88
CA PHE A 142 -4.75 -12.70 7.94
C PHE A 142 -3.59 -13.43 8.62
N ARG A 143 -3.17 -12.98 9.81
CA ARG A 143 -2.15 -13.64 10.63
C ARG A 143 -2.63 -14.98 11.22
N GLN A 144 -3.89 -15.05 11.59
CA GLN A 144 -4.53 -16.29 12.10
C GLN A 144 -4.64 -17.38 11.02
N GLY A 145 -4.62 -17.02 9.75
CA GLY A 145 -4.59 -17.95 8.64
C GLY A 145 -5.88 -18.03 7.83
N GLU A 146 -5.88 -18.92 6.85
CA GLU A 146 -6.95 -19.05 5.86
C GLU A 146 -8.36 -19.17 6.45
N HIS A 147 -8.49 -19.85 7.58
CA HIS A 147 -9.80 -20.11 8.21
C HIS A 147 -10.47 -18.83 8.75
N ALA A 148 -9.70 -17.81 9.09
CA ALA A 148 -10.22 -16.52 9.51
C ALA A 148 -10.66 -15.64 8.35
N LEU A 149 -10.15 -15.88 7.13
CA LEU A 149 -10.52 -15.15 5.93
C LEU A 149 -11.91 -15.58 5.42
N ARG A 150 -12.58 -14.68 4.71
CA ARG A 150 -13.98 -14.84 4.30
C ARG A 150 -14.13 -15.08 2.80
N HIS A 151 -13.41 -14.30 1.97
CA HIS A 151 -13.54 -14.40 0.52
C HIS A 151 -12.66 -15.52 -0.05
N PRO A 152 -13.18 -16.37 -0.98
CA PRO A 152 -12.37 -17.43 -1.59
C PRO A 152 -11.08 -16.94 -2.26
N TYR A 153 -11.07 -15.72 -2.81
CA TYR A 153 -9.86 -15.13 -3.37
C TYR A 153 -8.83 -14.79 -2.28
N SER A 154 -9.25 -14.21 -1.14
CA SER A 154 -8.34 -13.92 -0.03
C SER A 154 -7.72 -15.19 0.53
N LYS A 155 -8.50 -16.27 0.64
CA LYS A 155 -8.02 -17.60 1.03
C LYS A 155 -7.00 -18.14 0.03
N ALA A 156 -7.30 -18.06 -1.26
CA ALA A 156 -6.39 -18.50 -2.31
C ALA A 156 -5.11 -17.66 -2.37
N LEU A 157 -5.22 -16.35 -2.15
CA LEU A 157 -4.09 -15.44 -2.07
C LEU A 157 -3.17 -15.78 -0.89
N TRP A 158 -3.76 -16.10 0.27
CA TRP A 158 -3.03 -16.55 1.46
C TRP A 158 -2.26 -17.86 1.20
N ARG A 159 -2.89 -18.85 0.56
CA ARG A 159 -2.24 -20.13 0.19
C ARG A 159 -1.13 -19.96 -0.85
N ALA A 160 -1.23 -18.94 -1.70
CA ALA A 160 -0.22 -18.66 -2.71
C ALA A 160 1.10 -18.10 -2.15
N LEU A 161 1.14 -17.72 -0.87
CA LEU A 161 2.38 -17.27 -0.23
C LEU A 161 3.36 -18.44 -0.07
N PRO A 162 4.68 -18.20 -0.25
CA PRO A 162 5.70 -19.24 -0.14
C PRO A 162 5.63 -20.03 1.18
N GLN A 163 5.40 -19.34 2.31
CA GLN A 163 5.31 -19.94 3.64
C GLN A 163 4.01 -20.71 3.89
N ASN A 164 2.99 -20.55 3.05
CA ASN A 164 1.65 -21.12 3.24
C ASN A 164 1.30 -22.23 2.23
N GLY A 165 2.31 -22.83 1.61
CA GLY A 165 2.13 -23.96 0.69
C GLY A 165 2.40 -23.63 -0.77
N PHE A 166 2.51 -22.35 -1.14
CA PHE A 166 2.80 -21.88 -2.49
C PHE A 166 1.86 -22.44 -3.57
N GLU A 167 0.56 -22.50 -3.25
CA GLU A 167 -0.47 -23.01 -4.16
C GLU A 167 -0.89 -21.92 -5.15
N PRO A 168 -0.68 -22.11 -6.47
CA PRO A 168 -1.04 -21.10 -7.45
C PRO A 168 -2.56 -20.99 -7.60
N ILE A 169 -3.05 -19.76 -7.81
CA ILE A 169 -4.46 -19.51 -8.10
C ILE A 169 -4.71 -19.81 -9.58
N SER A 170 -5.47 -20.86 -9.88
CA SER A 170 -5.78 -21.28 -11.25
C SER A 170 -6.53 -20.22 -12.06
N GLY A 171 -6.33 -20.23 -13.38
CA GLY A 171 -6.99 -19.35 -14.34
C GLY A 171 -6.42 -17.93 -14.36
N PHE A 172 -7.05 -17.07 -15.14
CA PHE A 172 -6.61 -15.68 -15.35
C PHE A 172 -7.61 -14.69 -14.78
N GLN A 173 -7.10 -13.53 -14.35
CA GLN A 173 -7.96 -12.40 -14.01
C GLN A 173 -8.72 -11.95 -15.26
N PRO A 174 -10.03 -11.67 -15.17
CA PRO A 174 -10.81 -11.21 -16.32
C PRO A 174 -10.30 -9.83 -16.79
N TYR A 175 -10.27 -9.65 -18.09
CA TYR A 175 -9.97 -8.35 -18.69
C TYR A 175 -11.05 -7.34 -18.32
N ALA A 176 -10.65 -6.08 -18.10
CA ALA A 176 -11.57 -4.99 -17.74
C ALA A 176 -12.75 -4.83 -18.72
N LYS A 177 -12.55 -5.18 -20.00
CA LYS A 177 -13.60 -5.14 -21.05
C LYS A 177 -14.64 -6.26 -20.91
N TYR A 178 -14.30 -7.37 -20.24
CA TYR A 178 -15.12 -8.59 -20.15
C TYR A 178 -15.34 -9.02 -18.70
N LEU A 179 -15.58 -8.05 -17.81
CA LEU A 179 -15.86 -8.35 -16.42
C LEU A 179 -17.19 -9.08 -16.24
N PRO A 180 -17.26 -10.10 -15.40
CA PRO A 180 -18.52 -10.72 -14.97
C PRO A 180 -19.49 -9.67 -14.39
N LYS A 181 -20.81 -9.91 -14.55
CA LYS A 181 -21.83 -9.00 -14.02
C LYS A 181 -21.90 -9.02 -12.49
N GLY A 182 -21.63 -10.17 -11.88
CA GLY A 182 -21.68 -10.40 -10.45
C GLY A 182 -20.30 -10.41 -9.79
N CYS A 183 -19.95 -11.52 -9.12
CA CYS A 183 -18.65 -11.69 -8.50
C CYS A 183 -17.54 -11.75 -9.55
N LEU A 184 -16.59 -10.81 -9.50
CA LEU A 184 -15.49 -10.75 -10.47
C LEU A 184 -14.54 -11.96 -10.38
N PHE A 185 -14.48 -12.63 -9.22
CA PHE A 185 -13.70 -13.84 -9.03
C PHE A 185 -14.43 -15.12 -9.46
N SER A 186 -15.73 -15.05 -9.78
CA SER A 186 -16.55 -16.24 -10.09
C SER A 186 -15.97 -17.16 -11.17
N PRO A 187 -15.28 -16.69 -12.24
CA PRO A 187 -14.68 -17.60 -13.23
C PRO A 187 -13.56 -18.50 -12.69
N ARG A 188 -12.98 -18.13 -11.54
CA ARG A 188 -11.86 -18.84 -10.90
C ARG A 188 -12.25 -19.42 -9.54
N CYS A 189 -13.48 -19.16 -9.09
CA CYS A 189 -13.94 -19.57 -7.77
C CYS A 189 -14.38 -21.04 -7.76
N PRO A 190 -13.80 -21.90 -6.90
CA PRO A 190 -14.24 -23.31 -6.81
C PRO A 190 -15.64 -23.47 -6.22
N TYR A 191 -16.17 -22.42 -5.58
CA TYR A 191 -17.50 -22.41 -4.95
C TYR A 191 -18.54 -21.67 -5.78
N LYS A 192 -18.27 -21.41 -7.07
CA LYS A 192 -19.19 -20.68 -7.95
C LYS A 192 -20.56 -21.35 -8.00
N THR A 193 -21.62 -20.53 -7.85
CA THR A 193 -23.01 -20.88 -8.11
C THR A 193 -23.65 -19.85 -9.04
N GLU A 194 -24.86 -20.13 -9.55
CA GLU A 194 -25.60 -19.18 -10.41
C GLU A 194 -25.84 -17.84 -9.72
N LYS A 195 -26.06 -17.83 -8.40
CA LYS A 195 -26.23 -16.60 -7.61
C LYS A 195 -25.01 -15.70 -7.61
N CYS A 196 -23.82 -16.23 -7.92
CA CYS A 196 -22.61 -15.41 -8.09
C CYS A 196 -22.62 -14.53 -9.34
N GLU A 197 -23.57 -14.71 -10.25
CA GLU A 197 -23.77 -13.89 -11.45
C GLU A 197 -24.61 -12.63 -11.18
N GLU A 198 -25.23 -12.56 -10.00
CA GLU A 198 -25.95 -11.40 -9.53
C GLU A 198 -25.02 -10.40 -8.85
N LYS A 199 -25.47 -9.14 -8.72
CA LYS A 199 -24.72 -8.11 -7.99
C LYS A 199 -24.63 -8.47 -6.51
N ILE A 200 -23.40 -8.68 -6.02
CA ILE A 200 -23.13 -9.02 -4.61
C ILE A 200 -22.70 -7.76 -3.87
N PRO A 201 -23.49 -7.25 -2.91
CA PRO A 201 -23.09 -6.14 -2.08
C PRO A 201 -22.00 -6.56 -1.08
N MET A 202 -21.23 -5.57 -0.60
CA MET A 202 -20.39 -5.76 0.57
C MET A 202 -21.27 -5.99 1.79
N ARG A 203 -20.98 -7.00 2.61
CA ARG A 203 -21.72 -7.30 3.85
C ARG A 203 -20.76 -7.59 4.98
N GLU A 204 -21.19 -7.35 6.18
CA GLU A 204 -20.42 -7.66 7.38
C GLU A 204 -20.54 -9.15 7.71
N VAL A 205 -19.41 -9.80 7.99
CA VAL A 205 -19.33 -11.21 8.41
C VAL A 205 -18.17 -11.33 9.39
N ARG A 206 -18.41 -11.88 10.58
CA ARG A 206 -17.37 -12.12 11.60
C ARG A 206 -16.46 -10.91 11.85
N GLY A 207 -17.03 -9.70 11.97
CA GLY A 207 -16.29 -8.47 12.23
C GLY A 207 -15.48 -7.87 11.05
N GLY A 208 -15.55 -8.50 9.88
CA GLY A 208 -14.99 -7.96 8.64
C GLY A 208 -16.05 -7.74 7.57
N TYR A 209 -15.67 -7.19 6.45
CA TYR A 209 -16.56 -6.93 5.32
C TYR A 209 -16.16 -7.79 4.12
N VAL A 210 -17.13 -8.40 3.46
CA VAL A 210 -16.88 -9.31 2.34
C VAL A 210 -17.91 -9.19 1.23
N ARG A 211 -17.46 -9.29 0.01
CA ARG A 211 -18.30 -9.33 -1.20
C ARG A 211 -18.40 -10.79 -1.71
N CYS A 212 -19.04 -11.63 -0.92
CA CYS A 212 -19.23 -13.04 -1.24
C CYS A 212 -20.54 -13.56 -0.62
N ILE A 213 -21.30 -14.36 -1.38
CA ILE A 213 -22.53 -15.00 -0.89
C ILE A 213 -22.25 -16.25 -0.04
N HIS A 214 -21.06 -16.87 -0.24
CA HIS A 214 -20.65 -18.10 0.45
C HIS A 214 -19.83 -17.82 1.73
N ALA A 215 -19.58 -16.58 2.07
CA ALA A 215 -18.88 -16.25 3.31
C ALA A 215 -19.82 -16.46 4.50
N ASP A 216 -19.37 -17.15 5.51
CA ASP A 216 -20.04 -17.51 6.76
C ASP A 216 -19.18 -17.12 8.00
#